data_4c985cbba3405e4bf74d287d6178d860
#
_entry.id   4c985cbba3405e4bf74d287d6178d860
#
_cell.length_a   1.000
_cell.length_b   1.000
_cell.length_c   1.000
_cell.angle_alpha   90.00
_cell.angle_beta   90.00
_cell.angle_gamma   90.00
#
_symmetry.space_group_name_H-M   'P 1'
#
loop_
_entity.id
_entity.type
_entity.pdbx_description
1 polymer ?
#
loop_
_entity_poly.entity_id
_entity_poly.type
_entity_poly.pdbx_seq_one_letter_code
_entity_poly.pdbx_strand_id
1 'polypeptide(L)'
;VMAWGLSPRPGTHVVGFDAEEAARWSAGLSASVIVVPRANQVLTEILHDELATTSRATVVQVNSSGGGTGVSTLASGLAWAAARSGIKVGLVELNPSAGGIDLLLGIERKDGWRWPELASARGVTTDLGSHVPSLDGVEVVSAGRVGVHVPPAARRAVVDSLAGDHDLVVVDPGGLDTPEVTVNVKVGVVAADLRSVMTARGQNLPDLLVARRGPGRSMPDEDIESVLGVRPDMTIKDDRRLARGQGDGEAPWVVASRRWRSGCAELVDQVMGS
;
A
#
# COMPACT_ATOMS: atom_id res chain seq x y z
N VAL A 1 -3.93 25.91 26.55
CA VAL A 1 -5.13 25.15 26.92
C VAL A 1 -5.86 25.86 28.06
N MET A 2 -5.19 26.13 29.16
CA MET A 2 -5.83 26.84 30.31
C MET A 2 -6.20 28.28 29.95
N ALA A 3 -5.39 29.00 29.20
CA ALA A 3 -5.68 30.37 28.74
C ALA A 3 -6.94 30.45 27.86
N TRP A 4 -7.41 29.34 27.31
CA TRP A 4 -8.60 29.26 26.42
C TRP A 4 -9.78 28.54 27.10
N GLY A 5 -9.67 28.21 28.41
CA GLY A 5 -10.73 27.52 29.16
C GLY A 5 -11.00 26.08 28.70
N LEU A 6 -10.06 25.45 28.00
CA LEU A 6 -10.17 24.08 27.55
C LEU A 6 -9.70 23.12 28.63
N SER A 7 -10.47 22.07 28.90
CA SER A 7 -10.08 20.97 29.78
C SER A 7 -9.18 19.97 29.06
N PRO A 8 -8.10 19.48 29.71
CA PRO A 8 -7.26 18.45 29.11
C PRO A 8 -8.05 17.15 28.93
N ARG A 9 -7.76 16.44 27.85
CA ARG A 9 -8.30 15.10 27.54
C ARG A 9 -7.21 14.06 27.69
N PRO A 10 -7.53 12.76 27.88
CA PRO A 10 -6.54 11.70 27.75
C PRO A 10 -5.77 11.84 26.43
N GLY A 11 -4.45 11.69 26.45
CA GLY A 11 -3.60 11.91 25.28
C GLY A 11 -3.20 13.37 25.01
N THR A 12 -3.56 14.31 25.88
CA THR A 12 -3.09 15.70 25.73
C THR A 12 -1.57 15.80 25.93
N HIS A 13 -0.89 16.47 24.99
CA HIS A 13 0.54 16.77 25.06
C HIS A 13 0.79 18.27 25.13
N VAL A 14 1.82 18.68 25.86
CA VAL A 14 2.30 20.06 25.88
C VAL A 14 3.52 20.14 24.96
N VAL A 15 3.40 20.89 23.89
CA VAL A 15 4.48 21.11 22.92
C VAL A 15 5.05 22.51 23.12
N GLY A 16 6.36 22.63 23.31
CA GLY A 16 7.02 23.91 23.51
C GLY A 16 8.45 23.90 22.97
N PHE A 17 9.01 25.09 22.81
CA PHE A 17 10.41 25.29 22.40
C PHE A 17 11.35 25.38 23.60
N ASP A 18 10.83 25.70 24.77
CA ASP A 18 11.55 25.80 26.06
C ASP A 18 11.07 24.69 27.01
N ALA A 19 12.01 23.92 27.56
CA ALA A 19 11.70 22.76 28.40
C ALA A 19 11.13 23.18 29.77
N GLU A 20 11.60 24.29 30.36
CA GLU A 20 11.12 24.73 31.67
C GLU A 20 9.71 25.32 31.57
N GLU A 21 9.46 26.09 30.52
CA GLU A 21 8.13 26.65 30.27
C GLU A 21 7.12 25.51 29.96
N ALA A 22 7.47 24.60 29.11
CA ALA A 22 6.62 23.44 28.79
C ALA A 22 6.33 22.56 30.02
N ALA A 23 7.32 22.35 30.89
CA ALA A 23 7.17 21.62 32.14
C ALA A 23 6.22 22.31 33.13
N ARG A 24 6.27 23.64 33.26
CA ARG A 24 5.33 24.40 34.10
C ARG A 24 3.87 24.21 33.65
N TRP A 25 3.63 24.21 32.37
CA TRP A 25 2.29 23.98 31.82
C TRP A 25 1.82 22.54 31.99
N SER A 26 2.73 21.55 31.88
CA SER A 26 2.39 20.12 31.98
C SER A 26 2.00 19.72 33.42
N ALA A 27 2.59 20.33 34.43
CA ALA A 27 2.35 20.00 35.84
C ALA A 27 0.87 20.15 36.23
N GLY A 28 0.17 21.15 35.64
CA GLY A 28 -1.27 21.37 35.88
C GLY A 28 -2.19 20.50 35.02
N LEU A 29 -1.67 19.80 34.02
CA LEU A 29 -2.46 19.08 33.02
C LEU A 29 -2.23 17.56 33.06
N SER A 30 -1.29 17.07 33.86
CA SER A 30 -0.83 15.67 33.82
C SER A 30 -0.48 15.20 32.38
N ALA A 31 0.07 16.11 31.56
CA ALA A 31 0.33 15.90 30.15
C ALA A 31 1.82 15.65 29.90
N SER A 32 2.14 14.84 28.89
CA SER A 32 3.53 14.64 28.46
C SER A 32 4.10 15.92 27.84
N VAL A 33 5.40 16.17 28.05
CA VAL A 33 6.08 17.34 27.48
C VAL A 33 6.88 16.94 26.27
N ILE A 34 6.68 17.66 25.16
CA ILE A 34 7.43 17.49 23.91
C ILE A 34 8.17 18.80 23.63
N VAL A 35 9.50 18.78 23.71
CA VAL A 35 10.33 19.96 23.45
C VAL A 35 10.87 19.92 22.02
N VAL A 36 10.43 20.85 21.20
CA VAL A 36 10.87 21.00 19.80
C VAL A 36 12.09 21.93 19.79
N PRO A 37 13.12 21.69 18.96
CA PRO A 37 13.24 20.63 17.96
C PRO A 37 13.80 19.30 18.47
N ARG A 38 14.18 19.18 19.74
CA ARG A 38 14.85 18.00 20.29
C ARG A 38 13.98 16.71 20.20
N ALA A 39 12.67 16.85 20.31
CA ALA A 39 11.72 15.74 20.27
C ALA A 39 10.82 15.77 19.01
N ASN A 40 11.32 16.32 17.90
CA ASN A 40 10.58 16.33 16.63
C ASN A 40 10.13 14.94 16.20
N GLN A 41 10.98 13.94 16.39
CA GLN A 41 10.67 12.57 16.02
C GLN A 41 9.48 12.01 16.83
N VAL A 42 9.47 12.25 18.13
CA VAL A 42 8.37 11.83 19.02
C VAL A 42 7.07 12.55 18.65
N LEU A 43 7.13 13.85 18.37
CA LEU A 43 5.97 14.61 17.93
C LEU A 43 5.43 14.08 16.59
N THR A 44 6.32 13.78 15.67
CA THR A 44 5.96 13.19 14.38
C THR A 44 5.29 11.82 14.55
N GLU A 45 5.82 10.97 15.42
CA GLU A 45 5.24 9.65 15.71
C GLU A 45 3.83 9.78 16.33
N ILE A 46 3.64 10.68 17.30
CA ILE A 46 2.32 10.92 17.91
C ILE A 46 1.32 11.43 16.87
N LEU A 47 1.72 12.39 16.04
CA LEU A 47 0.86 12.90 14.97
C LEU A 47 0.53 11.83 13.93
N HIS A 48 1.46 10.94 13.63
CA HIS A 48 1.21 9.79 12.76
C HIS A 48 0.15 8.85 13.34
N ASP A 49 0.28 8.50 14.62
CA ASP A 49 -0.65 7.58 15.26
C ASP A 49 -2.07 8.17 15.36
N GLU A 50 -2.18 9.46 15.64
CA GLU A 50 -3.47 10.17 15.65
C GLU A 50 -4.10 10.26 14.24
N LEU A 51 -3.30 10.55 13.21
CA LEU A 51 -3.78 10.63 11.83
C LEU A 51 -4.10 9.26 11.24
N ALA A 52 -3.33 8.23 11.58
CA ALA A 52 -3.64 6.85 11.19
C ALA A 52 -4.98 6.36 11.78
N THR A 53 -5.32 6.82 13.00
CA THR A 53 -6.62 6.53 13.63
C THR A 53 -7.79 7.26 12.96
N THR A 54 -7.52 8.34 12.22
CA THR A 54 -8.52 9.11 11.45
C THR A 54 -8.56 8.75 9.97
N SER A 55 -7.62 7.93 9.47
CA SER A 55 -7.60 7.48 8.08
C SER A 55 -8.84 6.64 7.76
N ARG A 56 -9.59 7.05 6.75
CA ARG A 56 -10.76 6.32 6.24
C ARG A 56 -10.40 5.33 5.14
N ALA A 57 -9.19 5.40 4.60
CA ALA A 57 -8.77 4.55 3.50
C ALA A 57 -8.60 3.10 3.95
N THR A 58 -9.08 2.18 3.15
CA THR A 58 -8.66 0.78 3.21
C THR A 58 -7.27 0.65 2.60
N VAL A 59 -6.29 0.17 3.37
CA VAL A 59 -4.95 -0.14 2.86
C VAL A 59 -4.89 -1.64 2.56
N VAL A 60 -4.76 -1.98 1.28
CA VAL A 60 -4.65 -3.38 0.83
C VAL A 60 -3.25 -3.68 0.32
N GLN A 61 -2.64 -4.75 0.81
CA GLN A 61 -1.34 -5.20 0.35
C GLN A 61 -1.47 -6.48 -0.47
N VAL A 62 -0.92 -6.48 -1.68
CA VAL A 62 -0.92 -7.64 -2.56
C VAL A 62 0.41 -8.36 -2.47
N ASN A 63 0.42 -9.57 -1.94
CA ASN A 63 1.62 -10.37 -1.69
C ASN A 63 1.64 -11.65 -2.52
N SER A 64 2.80 -12.27 -2.60
CA SER A 64 2.94 -13.63 -3.12
C SER A 64 4.10 -14.34 -2.45
N SER A 65 4.02 -15.66 -2.43
CA SER A 65 5.07 -16.53 -1.91
C SER A 65 6.28 -16.69 -2.84
N GLY A 66 6.22 -16.12 -4.06
CA GLY A 66 7.32 -16.28 -5.03
C GLY A 66 7.30 -15.25 -6.14
N GLY A 67 8.45 -15.04 -6.77
CA GLY A 67 8.58 -14.13 -7.91
C GLY A 67 7.79 -14.58 -9.14
N GLY A 68 7.40 -13.61 -9.99
CA GLY A 68 6.75 -13.88 -11.27
C GLY A 68 5.28 -14.31 -11.19
N THR A 69 4.65 -14.20 -10.03
CA THR A 69 3.23 -14.53 -9.84
C THR A 69 2.28 -13.45 -10.35
N GLY A 70 2.80 -12.26 -10.69
CA GLY A 70 2.02 -11.15 -11.23
C GLY A 70 1.40 -10.24 -10.17
N VAL A 71 2.04 -10.11 -9.00
CA VAL A 71 1.63 -9.20 -7.91
C VAL A 71 1.42 -7.79 -8.43
N SER A 72 2.44 -7.18 -9.04
CA SER A 72 2.36 -5.80 -9.56
C SER A 72 1.26 -5.62 -10.60
N THR A 73 1.06 -6.65 -11.46
CA THR A 73 0.00 -6.64 -12.47
C THR A 73 -1.38 -6.69 -11.80
N LEU A 74 -1.54 -7.52 -10.77
CA LEU A 74 -2.81 -7.62 -10.04
C LEU A 74 -3.07 -6.38 -9.19
N ALA A 75 -2.07 -5.86 -8.48
CA ALA A 75 -2.16 -4.62 -7.72
C ALA A 75 -2.60 -3.44 -8.61
N SER A 76 -1.98 -3.32 -9.79
CA SER A 76 -2.37 -2.30 -10.78
C SER A 76 -3.81 -2.49 -11.27
N GLY A 77 -4.23 -3.74 -11.53
CA GLY A 77 -5.58 -4.06 -11.96
C GLY A 77 -6.63 -3.78 -10.89
N LEU A 78 -6.32 -4.07 -9.63
CA LEU A 78 -7.16 -3.77 -8.47
C LEU A 78 -7.34 -2.25 -8.34
N ALA A 79 -6.25 -1.49 -8.37
CA ALA A 79 -6.29 -0.03 -8.29
C ALA A 79 -7.11 0.58 -9.43
N TRP A 80 -6.89 0.13 -10.67
CA TRP A 80 -7.66 0.59 -11.81
C TRP A 80 -9.16 0.24 -11.69
N ALA A 81 -9.49 -0.97 -11.27
CA ALA A 81 -10.89 -1.38 -11.11
C ALA A 81 -11.60 -0.53 -10.06
N ALA A 82 -10.92 -0.20 -8.95
CA ALA A 82 -11.42 0.71 -7.92
C ALA A 82 -11.67 2.12 -8.47
N ALA A 83 -10.70 2.68 -9.19
CA ALA A 83 -10.85 4.00 -9.83
C ALA A 83 -12.03 4.04 -10.81
N ARG A 84 -12.24 2.96 -11.57
CA ARG A 84 -13.39 2.80 -12.50
C ARG A 84 -14.73 2.76 -11.77
N SER A 85 -14.76 2.34 -10.52
CA SER A 85 -15.95 2.34 -9.65
C SER A 85 -16.15 3.66 -8.91
N GLY A 86 -15.31 4.68 -9.19
CA GLY A 86 -15.40 6.01 -8.58
C GLY A 86 -14.72 6.11 -7.21
N ILE A 87 -13.93 5.10 -6.80
CA ILE A 87 -13.15 5.10 -5.57
C ILE A 87 -11.86 5.90 -5.82
N LYS A 88 -11.54 6.84 -4.94
CA LYS A 88 -10.26 7.57 -4.99
C LYS A 88 -9.14 6.63 -4.54
N VAL A 89 -8.17 6.32 -5.41
CA VAL A 89 -7.20 5.25 -5.17
C VAL A 89 -5.76 5.67 -5.43
N GLY A 90 -4.87 5.32 -4.48
CA GLY A 90 -3.43 5.38 -4.62
C GLY A 90 -2.84 3.97 -4.82
N LEU A 91 -1.83 3.85 -5.68
CA LEU A 91 -1.05 2.63 -5.91
C LEU A 91 0.41 2.90 -5.53
N VAL A 92 0.95 2.12 -4.61
CA VAL A 92 2.31 2.32 -4.10
C VAL A 92 3.17 1.08 -4.29
N GLU A 93 4.26 1.20 -5.03
CA GLU A 93 5.34 0.21 -5.07
C GLU A 93 6.35 0.54 -3.97
N LEU A 94 6.47 -0.32 -2.94
CA LEU A 94 7.35 -0.04 -1.79
C LEU A 94 8.81 -0.36 -2.02
N ASN A 95 9.13 -1.21 -3.00
CA ASN A 95 10.51 -1.60 -3.29
C ASN A 95 11.12 -0.71 -4.37
N PRO A 96 12.01 0.24 -4.02
CA PRO A 96 12.64 1.13 -5.00
C PRO A 96 13.61 0.41 -5.96
N SER A 97 13.93 -0.85 -5.67
CA SER A 97 14.79 -1.71 -6.50
C SER A 97 13.99 -2.68 -7.38
N ALA A 98 12.66 -2.62 -7.33
CA ALA A 98 11.79 -3.41 -8.22
C ALA A 98 11.81 -2.87 -9.66
N GLY A 99 11.08 -3.52 -10.55
CA GLY A 99 11.08 -3.18 -11.98
C GLY A 99 10.51 -1.81 -12.34
N GLY A 100 9.80 -1.18 -11.42
CA GLY A 100 9.09 0.09 -11.61
C GLY A 100 7.67 -0.14 -12.13
N ILE A 101 6.71 0.10 -11.25
CA ILE A 101 5.29 -0.04 -11.62
C ILE A 101 4.88 1.00 -12.67
N ASP A 102 5.58 2.14 -12.73
CA ASP A 102 5.42 3.15 -13.78
C ASP A 102 5.80 2.64 -15.18
N LEU A 103 6.81 1.75 -15.30
CA LEU A 103 7.11 1.05 -16.55
C LEU A 103 6.01 0.07 -16.94
N LEU A 104 5.48 -0.66 -15.95
CA LEU A 104 4.36 -1.57 -16.17
C LEU A 104 3.13 -0.83 -16.70
N LEU A 105 2.97 0.44 -16.31
CA LEU A 105 1.82 1.29 -16.66
C LEU A 105 2.08 2.19 -17.88
N GLY A 106 3.29 2.27 -18.40
CA GLY A 106 3.68 3.15 -19.50
C GLY A 106 3.65 4.65 -19.13
N ILE A 107 3.87 4.97 -17.86
CA ILE A 107 3.86 6.36 -17.35
C ILE A 107 5.22 6.83 -16.85
N GLU A 108 6.28 6.15 -17.22
CA GLU A 108 7.65 6.47 -16.78
C GLU A 108 8.12 7.86 -17.22
N ARG A 109 7.47 8.44 -18.25
CA ARG A 109 7.76 9.79 -18.77
C ARG A 109 6.83 10.87 -18.24
N LYS A 110 5.79 10.50 -17.46
CA LYS A 110 4.92 11.49 -16.84
C LYS A 110 5.64 12.19 -15.71
N ASP A 111 5.44 13.50 -15.61
CA ASP A 111 5.93 14.30 -14.50
C ASP A 111 5.30 13.85 -13.18
N GLY A 112 6.01 14.05 -12.10
CA GLY A 112 5.54 13.75 -10.74
C GLY A 112 6.60 13.08 -9.88
N TRP A 113 6.39 13.15 -8.57
CA TRP A 113 7.31 12.59 -7.58
C TRP A 113 7.30 11.06 -7.59
N ARG A 114 8.48 10.50 -7.41
CA ARG A 114 8.74 9.08 -7.23
C ARG A 114 9.59 8.86 -5.99
N TRP A 115 10.05 7.67 -5.73
CA TRP A 115 10.87 7.41 -4.53
C TRP A 115 12.12 8.29 -4.40
N PRO A 116 12.84 8.71 -5.44
CA PRO A 116 13.95 9.65 -5.26
C PRO A 116 13.57 10.95 -4.55
N GLU A 117 12.41 11.52 -4.87
CA GLU A 117 11.88 12.74 -4.25
C GLU A 117 11.27 12.45 -2.86
N LEU A 118 10.71 11.25 -2.66
CA LEU A 118 9.98 10.86 -1.47
C LEU A 118 10.83 10.15 -0.40
N ALA A 119 12.07 9.75 -0.71
CA ALA A 119 12.92 8.97 0.19
C ALA A 119 13.26 9.70 1.52
N SER A 120 13.16 11.02 1.52
CA SER A 120 13.36 11.85 2.72
C SER A 120 12.05 12.22 3.43
N ALA A 121 10.91 11.71 2.97
CA ALA A 121 9.61 12.03 3.57
C ALA A 121 9.58 11.68 5.06
N ARG A 122 9.00 12.60 5.84
CA ARG A 122 8.80 12.48 7.28
C ARG A 122 7.44 13.09 7.62
N GLY A 123 6.64 12.35 8.37
CA GLY A 123 5.29 12.79 8.69
C GLY A 123 4.31 12.69 7.51
N VAL A 124 3.05 12.96 7.79
CA VAL A 124 1.99 12.95 6.77
C VAL A 124 2.05 14.23 5.95
N THR A 125 2.04 14.09 4.64
CA THR A 125 1.95 15.20 3.69
C THR A 125 0.52 15.23 3.14
N THR A 126 -0.17 16.34 3.30
CA THR A 126 -1.48 16.54 2.68
C THR A 126 -1.31 16.71 1.17
N ASP A 127 -2.28 16.19 0.41
CA ASP A 127 -2.33 16.33 -1.05
C ASP A 127 -1.15 15.71 -1.81
N LEU A 128 -0.57 14.62 -1.26
CA LEU A 128 0.53 13.91 -1.93
C LEU A 128 0.10 13.41 -3.32
N GLY A 129 -1.15 13.00 -3.47
CA GLY A 129 -1.69 12.49 -4.73
C GLY A 129 -1.56 13.47 -5.89
N SER A 130 -1.69 14.78 -5.65
CA SER A 130 -1.55 15.79 -6.70
C SER A 130 -0.11 15.96 -7.22
N HIS A 131 0.87 15.44 -6.48
CA HIS A 131 2.29 15.54 -6.81
C HIS A 131 2.87 14.28 -7.47
N VAL A 132 2.15 13.17 -7.49
CA VAL A 132 2.58 11.91 -8.10
C VAL A 132 1.97 11.71 -9.49
N PRO A 133 2.59 10.91 -10.38
CA PRO A 133 1.98 10.59 -11.67
C PRO A 133 0.62 9.90 -11.49
N SER A 134 -0.30 10.16 -12.42
CA SER A 134 -1.60 9.48 -12.44
C SER A 134 -1.92 8.89 -13.81
N LEU A 135 -2.69 7.79 -13.83
CA LEU A 135 -3.22 7.15 -15.04
C LEU A 135 -4.62 6.62 -14.78
N ASP A 136 -5.60 7.02 -15.61
CA ASP A 136 -6.99 6.55 -15.52
C ASP A 136 -7.61 6.65 -14.12
N GLY A 137 -7.25 7.71 -13.36
CA GLY A 137 -7.75 7.94 -12.00
C GLY A 137 -6.97 7.21 -10.89
N VAL A 138 -5.88 6.52 -11.23
CA VAL A 138 -4.96 5.90 -10.26
C VAL A 138 -3.74 6.81 -10.06
N GLU A 139 -3.50 7.25 -8.84
CA GLU A 139 -2.31 7.98 -8.44
C GLU A 139 -1.20 6.99 -8.05
N VAL A 140 0.03 7.19 -8.56
CA VAL A 140 1.06 6.13 -8.53
C VAL A 140 2.36 6.60 -7.90
N VAL A 141 2.80 5.92 -6.85
CA VAL A 141 4.17 6.04 -6.31
C VAL A 141 5.00 4.84 -6.77
N SER A 142 6.07 5.11 -7.52
CA SER A 142 6.91 4.08 -8.13
C SER A 142 8.40 4.25 -7.81
N ALA A 143 9.20 3.24 -8.17
CA ALA A 143 10.65 3.19 -7.92
C ALA A 143 11.42 4.39 -8.51
N GLY A 144 11.03 4.91 -9.68
CA GLY A 144 11.84 5.87 -10.43
C GLY A 144 13.00 5.21 -11.17
N ARG A 145 13.91 6.03 -11.72
CA ARG A 145 15.06 5.56 -12.54
C ARG A 145 16.40 5.64 -11.81
N VAL A 146 16.44 6.34 -10.70
CA VAL A 146 17.66 6.48 -9.88
C VAL A 146 17.48 5.59 -8.65
N GLY A 147 18.41 4.66 -8.48
CA GLY A 147 18.43 3.81 -7.29
C GLY A 147 18.57 4.67 -6.04
N VAL A 148 17.65 4.52 -5.10
CA VAL A 148 17.61 5.26 -3.85
C VAL A 148 17.33 4.31 -2.70
N HIS A 149 17.97 4.55 -1.56
CA HIS A 149 17.59 3.87 -0.32
C HIS A 149 16.37 4.58 0.27
N VAL A 150 15.27 3.85 0.43
CA VAL A 150 14.04 4.34 1.05
C VAL A 150 13.92 3.77 2.45
N PRO A 151 14.07 4.61 3.50
CA PRO A 151 13.92 4.17 4.89
C PRO A 151 12.48 3.68 5.17
N PRO A 152 12.28 2.74 6.12
CA PRO A 152 10.96 2.32 6.57
C PRO A 152 10.03 3.49 6.94
N ALA A 153 10.56 4.49 7.66
CA ALA A 153 9.80 5.68 8.02
C ALA A 153 9.26 6.47 6.81
N ALA A 154 10.01 6.53 5.70
CA ALA A 154 9.54 7.20 4.49
C ALA A 154 8.45 6.38 3.78
N ARG A 155 8.58 5.04 3.74
CA ARG A 155 7.52 4.17 3.20
C ARG A 155 6.22 4.33 3.98
N ARG A 156 6.30 4.28 5.32
CA ARG A 156 5.15 4.54 6.19
C ARG A 156 4.54 5.92 5.90
N ALA A 157 5.35 6.98 5.93
CA ALA A 157 4.90 8.35 5.72
C ALA A 157 4.14 8.54 4.40
N VAL A 158 4.61 7.91 3.33
CA VAL A 158 3.96 7.97 2.00
C VAL A 158 2.63 7.23 1.99
N VAL A 159 2.57 6.01 2.56
CA VAL A 159 1.31 5.25 2.63
C VAL A 159 0.29 5.97 3.50
N ASP A 160 0.69 6.48 4.68
CA ASP A 160 -0.19 7.22 5.58
C ASP A 160 -0.69 8.54 4.94
N SER A 161 0.16 9.22 4.15
CA SER A 161 -0.23 10.43 3.41
C SER A 161 -1.31 10.14 2.37
N LEU A 162 -1.13 9.07 1.58
CA LEU A 162 -2.15 8.65 0.62
C LEU A 162 -3.43 8.19 1.34
N ALA A 163 -3.31 7.44 2.43
CA ALA A 163 -4.46 6.96 3.19
C ALA A 163 -5.28 8.09 3.82
N GLY A 164 -4.67 9.25 4.09
CA GLY A 164 -5.39 10.45 4.55
C GLY A 164 -6.27 11.10 3.48
N ASP A 165 -5.96 10.88 2.21
CA ASP A 165 -6.55 11.60 1.08
C ASP A 165 -7.35 10.70 0.12
N HIS A 166 -7.29 9.37 0.28
CA HIS A 166 -7.90 8.37 -0.60
C HIS A 166 -8.93 7.52 0.15
N ASP A 167 -9.72 6.76 -0.61
CA ASP A 167 -10.62 5.74 -0.07
C ASP A 167 -9.94 4.36 -0.03
N LEU A 168 -8.99 4.12 -0.96
CA LEU A 168 -8.24 2.89 -1.09
C LEU A 168 -6.77 3.17 -1.38
N VAL A 169 -5.86 2.50 -0.69
CA VAL A 169 -4.42 2.48 -1.03
C VAL A 169 -4.01 1.04 -1.31
N VAL A 170 -3.59 0.80 -2.55
CA VAL A 170 -3.08 -0.51 -2.98
C VAL A 170 -1.56 -0.52 -2.87
N VAL A 171 -1.02 -1.47 -2.11
CA VAL A 171 0.40 -1.59 -1.82
C VAL A 171 0.98 -2.81 -2.52
N ASP A 172 1.98 -2.58 -3.37
CA ASP A 172 2.87 -3.61 -3.92
C ASP A 172 4.18 -3.59 -3.14
N PRO A 173 4.45 -4.56 -2.26
CA PRO A 173 5.68 -4.58 -1.46
C PRO A 173 6.92 -4.91 -2.29
N GLY A 174 6.78 -5.41 -3.54
CA GLY A 174 7.89 -5.79 -4.39
C GLY A 174 8.81 -6.84 -3.77
N GLY A 175 8.24 -7.74 -2.94
CA GLY A 175 8.97 -8.80 -2.23
C GLY A 175 9.65 -8.36 -0.93
N LEU A 176 9.46 -7.12 -0.48
CA LEU A 176 9.94 -6.66 0.83
C LEU A 176 9.01 -7.14 1.95
N ASP A 177 9.59 -7.38 3.13
CA ASP A 177 8.85 -7.38 4.38
C ASP A 177 8.69 -5.93 4.85
N THR A 178 7.45 -5.51 5.13
CA THR A 178 7.09 -4.12 5.38
C THR A 178 6.24 -3.97 6.65
N PRO A 179 6.78 -4.39 7.83
CA PRO A 179 6.05 -4.32 9.09
C PRO A 179 5.71 -2.88 9.52
N GLU A 180 6.41 -1.90 8.96
CA GLU A 180 6.16 -0.48 9.22
C GLU A 180 4.88 0.06 8.59
N VAL A 181 4.30 -0.64 7.61
CA VAL A 181 3.07 -0.22 6.92
C VAL A 181 1.86 -0.89 7.58
N THR A 182 0.91 -0.08 8.04
CA THR A 182 -0.37 -0.59 8.55
C THR A 182 -1.24 -1.03 7.39
N VAL A 183 -1.66 -2.30 7.39
CA VAL A 183 -2.44 -2.93 6.32
C VAL A 183 -3.76 -3.42 6.90
N ASN A 184 -4.89 -3.06 6.26
CA ASN A 184 -6.22 -3.53 6.64
C ASN A 184 -6.53 -4.91 6.03
N VAL A 185 -6.15 -5.13 4.76
CA VAL A 185 -6.44 -6.38 4.04
C VAL A 185 -5.20 -6.87 3.32
N LYS A 186 -4.85 -8.13 3.51
CA LYS A 186 -3.75 -8.82 2.82
C LYS A 186 -4.31 -9.75 1.75
N VAL A 187 -4.01 -9.47 0.50
CA VAL A 187 -4.33 -10.32 -0.65
C VAL A 187 -3.11 -11.17 -0.99
N GLY A 188 -3.21 -12.47 -0.85
CA GLY A 188 -2.16 -13.42 -1.22
C GLY A 188 -2.38 -13.97 -2.63
N VAL A 189 -1.37 -13.93 -3.48
CA VAL A 189 -1.41 -14.54 -4.82
C VAL A 189 -0.57 -15.81 -4.83
N VAL A 190 -1.17 -16.94 -5.13
CA VAL A 190 -0.48 -18.22 -5.31
C VAL A 190 -0.69 -18.74 -6.72
N ALA A 191 0.39 -19.13 -7.41
CA ALA A 191 0.23 -19.88 -8.64
C ALA A 191 -0.25 -21.29 -8.31
N ALA A 192 -1.25 -21.81 -9.05
CA ALA A 192 -1.85 -23.11 -8.81
C ALA A 192 -0.94 -24.26 -9.32
N ASP A 193 0.32 -24.26 -8.86
CA ASP A 193 1.30 -25.32 -9.06
C ASP A 193 1.92 -25.76 -7.73
N LEU A 194 2.43 -26.98 -7.69
CA LEU A 194 2.95 -27.59 -6.47
C LEU A 194 4.06 -26.75 -5.81
N ARG A 195 4.98 -26.22 -6.59
CA ARG A 195 6.12 -25.45 -6.06
C ARG A 195 5.65 -24.17 -5.36
N SER A 196 4.78 -23.43 -6.01
CA SER A 196 4.25 -22.16 -5.49
C SER A 196 3.43 -22.38 -4.22
N VAL A 197 2.57 -23.40 -4.21
CA VAL A 197 1.74 -23.77 -3.06
C VAL A 197 2.60 -24.24 -1.89
N MET A 198 3.62 -25.07 -2.14
CA MET A 198 4.55 -25.51 -1.08
C MET A 198 5.40 -24.37 -0.53
N THR A 199 5.76 -23.39 -1.35
CA THR A 199 6.47 -22.20 -0.87
C THR A 199 5.58 -21.32 0.02
N ALA A 200 4.29 -21.22 -0.31
CA ALA A 200 3.30 -20.47 0.48
C ALA A 200 3.00 -21.10 1.84
N ARG A 201 3.15 -22.43 1.97
CA ARG A 201 2.80 -23.19 3.18
C ARG A 201 3.46 -22.69 4.48
N GLY A 202 4.63 -22.09 4.40
CA GLY A 202 5.37 -21.59 5.58
C GLY A 202 5.13 -20.11 5.87
N GLN A 203 4.23 -19.46 5.17
CA GLN A 203 3.98 -18.03 5.30
C GLN A 203 2.69 -17.74 6.09
N ASN A 204 2.55 -16.50 6.56
CA ASN A 204 1.29 -16.06 7.17
C ASN A 204 0.16 -16.10 6.14
N LEU A 205 -0.98 -16.63 6.56
CA LEU A 205 -2.17 -16.69 5.71
C LEU A 205 -2.65 -15.26 5.37
N PRO A 206 -3.03 -14.99 4.12
CA PRO A 206 -3.65 -13.74 3.74
C PRO A 206 -5.13 -13.72 4.18
N ASP A 207 -5.74 -12.53 4.18
CA ASP A 207 -7.18 -12.37 4.42
C ASP A 207 -7.99 -12.86 3.20
N LEU A 208 -7.44 -12.67 1.98
CA LEU A 208 -7.98 -13.17 0.72
C LEU A 208 -6.91 -13.91 -0.08
N LEU A 209 -7.20 -15.13 -0.50
CA LEU A 209 -6.28 -15.96 -1.30
C LEU A 209 -6.73 -16.02 -2.76
N VAL A 210 -5.89 -15.54 -3.66
CA VAL A 210 -6.11 -15.55 -5.11
C VAL A 210 -5.28 -16.66 -5.76
N ALA A 211 -5.93 -17.67 -6.34
CA ALA A 211 -5.27 -18.69 -7.13
C ALA A 211 -5.08 -18.21 -8.59
N ARG A 212 -3.81 -18.14 -9.03
CA ARG A 212 -3.49 -17.85 -10.42
C ARG A 212 -3.36 -19.13 -11.23
N ARG A 213 -4.22 -19.29 -12.26
CA ARG A 213 -4.30 -20.49 -13.09
C ARG A 213 -3.88 -20.24 -14.53
N GLY A 214 -3.22 -21.24 -15.13
CA GLY A 214 -2.75 -21.16 -16.51
C GLY A 214 -2.01 -22.43 -16.94
N PRO A 215 -1.30 -22.41 -18.06
CA PRO A 215 -0.48 -23.55 -18.47
C PRO A 215 0.52 -23.94 -17.38
N GLY A 216 0.51 -25.21 -16.95
CA GLY A 216 1.33 -25.73 -15.86
C GLY A 216 0.90 -25.26 -14.46
N ARG A 217 -0.24 -24.58 -14.31
CA ARG A 217 -0.82 -24.06 -13.07
C ARG A 217 -2.28 -24.49 -12.96
N SER A 218 -2.52 -25.77 -12.69
CA SER A 218 -3.85 -26.38 -12.73
C SER A 218 -4.18 -27.18 -11.47
N MET A 219 -3.45 -26.99 -10.37
CA MET A 219 -3.71 -27.67 -9.10
C MET A 219 -5.15 -27.37 -8.65
N PRO A 220 -5.98 -28.39 -8.32
CA PRO A 220 -7.33 -28.18 -7.80
C PRO A 220 -7.36 -27.33 -6.53
N ASP A 221 -8.48 -26.64 -6.26
CA ASP A 221 -8.62 -25.82 -5.04
C ASP A 221 -8.59 -26.68 -3.78
N GLU A 222 -9.10 -27.91 -3.85
CA GLU A 222 -9.08 -28.90 -2.76
C GLU A 222 -7.63 -29.28 -2.38
N ASP A 223 -6.74 -29.41 -3.37
CA ASP A 223 -5.33 -29.71 -3.13
C ASP A 223 -4.60 -28.51 -2.55
N ILE A 224 -4.91 -27.28 -3.02
CA ILE A 224 -4.38 -26.03 -2.46
C ILE A 224 -4.81 -25.91 -1.00
N GLU A 225 -6.10 -26.12 -0.71
CA GLU A 225 -6.66 -26.08 0.65
C GLU A 225 -6.03 -27.14 1.55
N SER A 226 -5.82 -28.36 1.05
CA SER A 226 -5.15 -29.43 1.81
C SER A 226 -3.73 -29.05 2.24
N VAL A 227 -3.00 -28.26 1.46
CA VAL A 227 -1.62 -27.86 1.75
C VAL A 227 -1.57 -26.59 2.60
N LEU A 228 -2.41 -25.60 2.30
CA LEU A 228 -2.36 -24.28 2.93
C LEU A 228 -3.31 -24.13 4.12
N GLY A 229 -4.29 -25.02 4.26
CA GLY A 229 -5.36 -24.92 5.27
C GLY A 229 -6.44 -23.89 4.96
N VAL A 230 -6.36 -23.25 3.78
CA VAL A 230 -7.35 -22.28 3.29
C VAL A 230 -7.63 -22.53 1.82
N ARG A 231 -8.91 -22.40 1.44
CA ARG A 231 -9.34 -22.49 0.05
C ARG A 231 -9.15 -21.15 -0.64
N PRO A 232 -8.76 -21.11 -1.93
CA PRO A 232 -8.75 -19.85 -2.67
C PRO A 232 -10.13 -19.20 -2.72
N ASP A 233 -10.19 -17.91 -2.37
CA ASP A 233 -11.42 -17.11 -2.42
C ASP A 233 -11.82 -16.80 -3.85
N MET A 234 -10.80 -16.65 -4.72
CA MET A 234 -11.02 -16.41 -6.14
C MET A 234 -9.92 -17.00 -7.03
N THR A 235 -10.24 -17.10 -8.31
CA THR A 235 -9.29 -17.57 -9.35
C THR A 235 -9.14 -16.53 -10.45
N ILE A 236 -7.89 -16.14 -10.73
CA ILE A 236 -7.53 -15.33 -11.89
C ILE A 236 -6.79 -16.20 -12.90
N LYS A 237 -7.26 -16.22 -14.14
CA LYS A 237 -6.60 -16.96 -15.23
C LYS A 237 -5.49 -16.15 -15.87
N ASP A 238 -4.41 -16.83 -16.25
CA ASP A 238 -3.36 -16.26 -17.07
C ASP A 238 -3.95 -15.66 -18.35
N ASP A 239 -3.55 -14.44 -18.65
CA ASP A 239 -3.92 -13.73 -19.87
C ASP A 239 -2.66 -13.46 -20.70
N ARG A 240 -2.56 -14.11 -21.86
CA ARG A 240 -1.39 -13.95 -22.75
C ARG A 240 -1.23 -12.54 -23.29
N ARG A 241 -2.30 -11.72 -23.27
CA ARG A 241 -2.26 -10.32 -23.71
C ARG A 241 -1.44 -9.47 -22.73
N LEU A 242 -1.55 -9.75 -21.42
CA LEU A 242 -0.76 -9.06 -20.40
C LEU A 242 0.74 -9.21 -20.64
N ALA A 243 1.20 -10.43 -20.94
CA ALA A 243 2.62 -10.67 -21.21
C ALA A 243 3.14 -9.92 -22.44
N ARG A 244 2.29 -9.72 -23.46
CA ARG A 244 2.64 -8.95 -24.66
C ARG A 244 2.62 -7.44 -24.37
N GLY A 245 1.56 -6.93 -23.75
CA GLY A 245 1.41 -5.50 -23.45
C GLY A 245 2.50 -4.96 -22.53
N GLN A 246 3.03 -5.79 -21.63
CA GLN A 246 4.18 -5.40 -20.79
C GLN A 246 5.43 -5.07 -21.61
N GLY A 247 5.65 -5.77 -22.74
CA GLY A 247 6.77 -5.48 -23.64
C GLY A 247 6.58 -4.17 -24.42
N ASP A 248 5.35 -3.74 -24.59
CA ASP A 248 4.96 -2.54 -25.36
C ASP A 248 4.75 -1.31 -24.44
N GLY A 249 4.89 -1.45 -23.11
CA GLY A 249 4.66 -0.38 -22.16
C GLY A 249 3.19 0.03 -22.03
N GLU A 250 2.26 -0.89 -22.31
CA GLU A 250 0.82 -0.65 -22.18
C GLU A 250 0.31 -1.12 -20.82
N ALA A 251 -0.50 -0.28 -20.16
CA ALA A 251 -1.09 -0.61 -18.86
C ALA A 251 -1.88 -1.94 -18.92
N PRO A 252 -1.81 -2.78 -17.87
CA PRO A 252 -2.41 -4.11 -17.87
C PRO A 252 -3.89 -4.13 -18.28
N TRP A 253 -4.67 -3.17 -17.81
CA TRP A 253 -6.11 -3.11 -18.09
C TRP A 253 -6.46 -2.71 -19.51
N VAL A 254 -5.54 -2.09 -20.26
CA VAL A 254 -5.75 -1.74 -21.68
C VAL A 254 -5.75 -3.01 -22.52
N VAL A 255 -4.76 -3.88 -22.30
CA VAL A 255 -4.53 -5.09 -23.12
C VAL A 255 -5.27 -6.32 -22.60
N ALA A 256 -5.58 -6.37 -21.31
CA ALA A 256 -6.20 -7.53 -20.67
C ALA A 256 -7.57 -7.92 -21.27
N SER A 257 -7.91 -9.19 -21.16
CA SER A 257 -9.24 -9.67 -21.49
C SER A 257 -10.32 -9.08 -20.55
N ARG A 258 -11.56 -9.08 -21.03
CA ARG A 258 -12.72 -8.69 -20.20
C ARG A 258 -12.79 -9.52 -18.92
N ARG A 259 -12.48 -10.82 -19.01
CA ARG A 259 -12.50 -11.73 -17.85
C ARG A 259 -11.52 -11.32 -16.77
N TRP A 260 -10.29 -10.94 -17.14
CA TRP A 260 -9.29 -10.48 -16.18
C TRP A 260 -9.75 -9.19 -15.50
N ARG A 261 -10.26 -8.23 -16.29
CA ARG A 261 -10.80 -6.97 -15.75
C ARG A 261 -11.98 -7.19 -14.81
N SER A 262 -12.88 -8.13 -15.12
CA SER A 262 -13.98 -8.49 -14.22
C SER A 262 -13.48 -9.13 -12.93
N GLY A 263 -12.44 -9.98 -12.99
CA GLY A 263 -11.82 -10.52 -11.77
C GLY A 263 -11.18 -9.45 -10.89
N CYS A 264 -10.58 -8.41 -11.49
CA CYS A 264 -10.08 -7.28 -10.70
C CYS A 264 -11.23 -6.50 -10.02
N ALA A 265 -12.38 -6.32 -10.71
CA ALA A 265 -13.53 -5.65 -10.12
C ALA A 265 -14.16 -6.48 -8.98
N GLU A 266 -14.28 -7.80 -9.15
CA GLU A 266 -14.73 -8.70 -8.09
C GLU A 266 -13.81 -8.64 -6.85
N LEU A 267 -12.50 -8.54 -7.06
CA LEU A 267 -11.55 -8.41 -5.96
C LEU A 267 -11.71 -7.07 -5.22
N VAL A 268 -12.04 -5.98 -5.93
CA VAL A 268 -12.38 -4.68 -5.28
C VAL A 268 -13.56 -4.85 -4.35
N ASP A 269 -14.63 -5.52 -4.81
CA ASP A 269 -15.84 -5.72 -4.01
C ASP A 269 -15.53 -6.52 -2.74
N GLN A 270 -14.67 -7.55 -2.83
CA GLN A 270 -14.24 -8.34 -1.66
C GLN A 270 -13.38 -7.52 -0.69
N VAL A 271 -12.42 -6.74 -1.20
CA VAL A 271 -11.54 -5.90 -0.37
C VAL A 271 -12.31 -4.80 0.35
N MET A 272 -13.28 -4.17 -0.31
CA MET A 272 -14.06 -3.06 0.25
C MET A 272 -15.23 -3.53 1.11
N GLY A 273 -15.63 -4.79 1.01
CA GLY A 273 -16.68 -5.42 1.81
C GLY A 273 -16.15 -6.18 3.04
N SER A 274 -14.83 -6.24 3.21
CA SER A 274 -14.14 -6.99 4.28
C SER A 274 -14.10 -6.25 5.60
#